data_8b473f5c3f85bdb704715c914132b3f5
#
_entry.id   8b473f5c3f85bdb704715c914132b3f5
#
_cell.length_a   1.000
_cell.length_b   1.000
_cell.length_c   1.000
_cell.angle_alpha   90.00
_cell.angle_beta   90.00
_cell.angle_gamma   90.00
#
_symmetry.space_group_name_H-M   'P 1'
#
loop_
_entity.id
_entity.type
_entity.pdbx_description
1 polymer ?
#
loop_
_entity_poly.entity_id
_entity_poly.type
_entity_poly.pdbx_seq_one_letter_code
_entity_poly.pdbx_strand_id
1 'polypeptide(L)'
;MIVDERMVTYIRSLEVPESAVIEAIEQEALRDRVPIIRKEMQSFLKVLLMIKRPMRILEVGAAVGFSSILMSEYMPEGGHITTIENYDKRIPIARANFKRAGKEEQIDLIEGDALEVMHDLEGPYDLIFVDAAKGQYIHYLPEVMRLLG
;
A
#
# COMPACT_ATOMS: atom_id res chain seq x y z
N MET A 1 -6.77 -25.04 12.54
CA MET A 1 -6.59 -24.01 11.50
C MET A 1 -7.96 -23.42 11.19
N ILE A 2 -8.08 -22.10 11.15
CA ILE A 2 -9.38 -21.43 10.94
C ILE A 2 -9.81 -21.48 9.46
N VAL A 3 -8.86 -21.66 8.55
CA VAL A 3 -9.11 -21.68 7.09
C VAL A 3 -8.53 -22.96 6.49
N ASP A 4 -9.29 -23.63 5.63
CA ASP A 4 -8.85 -24.82 4.89
C ASP A 4 -7.90 -24.40 3.76
N GLU A 5 -6.71 -24.98 3.69
CA GLU A 5 -5.69 -24.66 2.68
C GLU A 5 -6.16 -24.91 1.24
N ARG A 6 -7.05 -25.89 1.02
CA ARG A 6 -7.63 -26.15 -0.31
C ARG A 6 -8.52 -24.99 -0.75
N MET A 7 -9.26 -24.37 0.18
CA MET A 7 -10.07 -23.19 -0.11
C MET A 7 -9.18 -21.98 -0.46
N VAL A 8 -8.10 -21.79 0.29
CA VAL A 8 -7.11 -20.72 -0.04
C VAL A 8 -6.51 -20.94 -1.43
N THR A 9 -6.09 -22.17 -1.74
CA THR A 9 -5.55 -22.51 -3.06
C THR A 9 -6.56 -22.28 -4.18
N TYR A 10 -7.82 -22.69 -3.95
CA TYR A 10 -8.87 -22.45 -4.92
C TYR A 10 -9.14 -20.96 -5.15
N ILE A 11 -9.29 -20.17 -4.09
CA ILE A 11 -9.49 -18.71 -4.20
C ILE A 11 -8.33 -18.06 -4.97
N ARG A 12 -7.10 -18.42 -4.66
CA ARG A 12 -5.91 -17.88 -5.35
C ARG A 12 -5.84 -18.30 -6.82
N SER A 13 -6.38 -19.46 -7.18
CA SER A 13 -6.43 -19.90 -8.58
C SER A 13 -7.39 -19.07 -9.46
N LEU A 14 -8.27 -18.29 -8.85
CA LEU A 14 -9.19 -17.39 -9.54
C LEU A 14 -8.62 -15.99 -9.76
N GLU A 15 -7.43 -15.70 -9.22
CA GLU A 15 -6.80 -14.38 -9.38
C GLU A 15 -6.30 -14.18 -10.81
N VAL A 16 -6.51 -12.95 -11.31
CA VAL A 16 -5.94 -12.53 -12.58
C VAL A 16 -4.49 -12.07 -12.32
N PRO A 17 -3.53 -12.49 -13.15
CA PRO A 17 -2.14 -12.04 -13.02
C PRO A 17 -2.04 -10.50 -13.08
N GLU A 18 -1.14 -9.96 -12.27
CA GLU A 18 -0.80 -8.54 -12.29
C GLU A 18 0.18 -8.21 -13.44
N SER A 19 0.54 -6.94 -13.58
CA SER A 19 1.61 -6.55 -14.51
C SER A 19 2.94 -7.24 -14.14
N ALA A 20 3.78 -7.51 -15.12
CA ALA A 20 5.07 -8.18 -14.90
C ALA A 20 5.95 -7.46 -13.86
N VAL A 21 5.84 -6.14 -13.77
CA VAL A 21 6.56 -5.32 -12.79
C VAL A 21 6.05 -5.59 -11.36
N ILE A 22 4.73 -5.63 -11.16
CA ILE A 22 4.14 -5.91 -9.85
C ILE A 22 4.49 -7.32 -9.40
N GLU A 23 4.37 -8.31 -10.29
CA GLU A 23 4.74 -9.69 -9.98
C GLU A 23 6.23 -9.83 -9.62
N ALA A 24 7.11 -9.14 -10.34
CA ALA A 24 8.54 -9.16 -10.04
C ALA A 24 8.83 -8.56 -8.66
N ILE A 25 8.23 -7.40 -8.32
CA ILE A 25 8.39 -6.76 -7.01
C ILE A 25 7.86 -7.67 -5.90
N GLU A 26 6.73 -8.33 -6.11
CA GLU A 26 6.15 -9.28 -5.15
C GLU A 26 7.11 -10.44 -4.89
N GLN A 27 7.63 -11.08 -5.94
CA GLN A 27 8.54 -12.22 -5.82
C GLN A 27 9.86 -11.82 -5.14
N GLU A 28 10.39 -10.65 -5.44
CA GLU A 28 11.58 -10.11 -4.78
C GLU A 28 11.33 -9.87 -3.29
N ALA A 29 10.21 -9.24 -2.94
CA ALA A 29 9.83 -9.01 -1.55
C ALA A 29 9.67 -10.32 -0.77
N LEU A 30 9.02 -11.32 -1.35
CA LEU A 30 8.84 -12.64 -0.74
C LEU A 30 10.18 -13.38 -0.54
N ARG A 31 11.07 -13.35 -1.56
CA ARG A 31 12.41 -13.92 -1.48
C ARG A 31 13.23 -13.27 -0.37
N ASP A 32 13.15 -11.96 -0.26
CA ASP A 32 13.93 -11.17 0.70
C ASP A 32 13.24 -11.09 2.08
N ARG A 33 12.12 -11.83 2.24
CA ARG A 33 11.33 -11.92 3.48
C ARG A 33 10.83 -10.56 3.97
N VAL A 34 10.56 -9.65 3.05
CA VAL A 34 9.87 -8.40 3.37
C VAL A 34 8.38 -8.70 3.56
N PRO A 35 7.79 -8.31 4.70
CA PRO A 35 6.35 -8.48 4.87
C PRO A 35 5.61 -7.57 3.89
N ILE A 36 4.80 -8.18 3.03
CA ILE A 36 3.88 -7.51 2.13
C ILE A 36 2.46 -8.04 2.35
N ILE A 37 1.46 -7.30 1.90
CA ILE A 37 0.06 -7.72 2.00
C ILE A 37 -0.18 -9.04 1.26
N ARG A 38 -0.96 -9.94 1.89
CA ARG A 38 -1.29 -11.24 1.32
C ARG A 38 -2.23 -11.11 0.12
N LYS A 39 -2.26 -12.13 -0.73
CA LYS A 39 -3.12 -12.18 -1.93
C LYS A 39 -4.59 -11.83 -1.65
N GLU A 40 -5.13 -12.31 -0.56
CA GLU A 40 -6.52 -12.05 -0.17
C GLU A 40 -6.75 -10.55 0.13
N MET A 41 -5.77 -9.89 0.77
CA MET A 41 -5.82 -8.45 1.01
C MET A 41 -5.61 -7.66 -0.29
N GLN A 42 -4.72 -8.13 -1.18
CA GLN A 42 -4.54 -7.52 -2.50
C GLN A 42 -5.86 -7.52 -3.27
N SER A 43 -6.55 -8.66 -3.33
CA SER A 43 -7.85 -8.79 -4.00
C SER A 43 -8.93 -7.90 -3.36
N PHE A 44 -8.96 -7.83 -2.03
CA PHE A 44 -9.89 -6.94 -1.32
C PHE A 44 -9.64 -5.46 -1.63
N LEU A 45 -8.37 -5.02 -1.60
CA LEU A 45 -8.00 -3.65 -1.94
C LEU A 45 -8.39 -3.31 -3.38
N LYS A 46 -8.14 -4.19 -4.34
CA LYS A 46 -8.54 -3.97 -5.74
C LYS A 46 -10.04 -3.72 -5.87
N VAL A 47 -10.86 -4.54 -5.24
CA VAL A 47 -12.33 -4.37 -5.25
C VAL A 47 -12.73 -3.05 -4.58
N LEU A 48 -12.14 -2.74 -3.42
CA LEU A 48 -12.42 -1.50 -2.70
C LEU A 48 -12.07 -0.26 -3.53
N LEU A 49 -10.92 -0.26 -4.20
CA LEU A 49 -10.48 0.83 -5.07
C LEU A 49 -11.40 1.03 -6.28
N MET A 50 -11.83 -0.07 -6.90
CA MET A 50 -12.78 0.00 -8.03
C MET A 50 -14.15 0.55 -7.62
N ILE A 51 -14.62 0.25 -6.41
CA ILE A 51 -15.91 0.74 -5.88
C ILE A 51 -15.78 2.20 -5.41
N LYS A 52 -14.80 2.48 -4.54
CA LYS A 52 -14.63 3.81 -3.92
C LYS A 52 -14.09 4.84 -4.90
N ARG A 53 -13.25 4.42 -5.87
CA ARG A 53 -12.58 5.27 -6.87
C ARG A 53 -11.84 6.47 -6.23
N PRO A 54 -10.96 6.22 -5.24
CA PRO A 54 -10.30 7.30 -4.51
C PRO A 54 -9.34 8.05 -5.42
N MET A 55 -9.33 9.39 -5.31
CA MET A 55 -8.37 10.26 -6.00
C MET A 55 -7.14 10.57 -5.13
N ARG A 56 -7.31 10.57 -3.82
CA ARG A 56 -6.23 10.81 -2.86
C ARG A 56 -6.16 9.68 -1.84
N ILE A 57 -5.05 8.95 -1.85
CA ILE A 57 -4.78 7.87 -0.90
C ILE A 57 -3.62 8.26 0.00
N LEU A 58 -3.78 8.04 1.31
CA LEU A 58 -2.67 8.04 2.26
C LEU A 58 -2.36 6.60 2.65
N GLU A 59 -1.09 6.22 2.55
CA GLU A 59 -0.58 4.95 3.04
C GLU A 59 0.40 5.17 4.18
N VAL A 60 0.24 4.43 5.25
CA VAL A 60 1.17 4.43 6.39
C VAL A 60 1.90 3.09 6.44
N GLY A 61 3.18 3.10 6.05
CA GLY A 61 4.02 1.93 5.91
C GLY A 61 4.20 1.48 4.46
N ALA A 62 5.10 2.15 3.73
CA ALA A 62 5.40 1.82 2.34
C ALA A 62 6.16 0.50 2.17
N ALA A 63 6.97 0.12 3.15
CA ALA A 63 7.92 -0.98 3.05
C ALA A 63 8.76 -0.87 1.77
N VAL A 64 8.60 -1.78 0.82
CA VAL A 64 9.28 -1.74 -0.49
C VAL A 64 8.41 -1.13 -1.61
N GLY A 65 7.29 -0.50 -1.26
CA GLY A 65 6.39 0.19 -2.19
C GLY A 65 5.43 -0.71 -2.96
N PHE A 66 5.33 -1.99 -2.60
CA PHE A 66 4.48 -2.95 -3.31
C PHE A 66 2.99 -2.56 -3.29
N SER A 67 2.44 -2.28 -2.10
CA SER A 67 1.02 -1.90 -1.93
C SER A 67 0.69 -0.57 -2.61
N SER A 68 1.57 0.43 -2.51
CA SER A 68 1.41 1.70 -3.21
C SER A 68 1.32 1.50 -4.73
N ILE A 69 2.22 0.71 -5.31
CA ILE A 69 2.21 0.41 -6.75
C ILE A 69 0.94 -0.35 -7.13
N LEU A 70 0.56 -1.37 -6.36
CA LEU A 70 -0.68 -2.11 -6.59
C LEU A 70 -1.89 -1.16 -6.55
N MET A 71 -2.01 -0.32 -5.53
CA MET A 71 -3.13 0.61 -5.43
C MET A 71 -3.17 1.61 -6.59
N SER A 72 -2.01 2.07 -7.06
CA SER A 72 -1.92 3.01 -8.18
C SER A 72 -2.46 2.47 -9.51
N GLU A 73 -2.44 1.15 -9.71
CA GLU A 73 -3.00 0.51 -10.92
C GLU A 73 -4.54 0.46 -10.92
N TYR A 74 -5.16 0.49 -9.74
CA TYR A 74 -6.61 0.33 -9.59
C TYR A 74 -7.34 1.61 -9.17
N MET A 75 -6.63 2.71 -8.96
CA MET A 75 -7.25 4.01 -8.72
C MET A 75 -7.54 4.73 -10.04
N PRO A 76 -8.43 5.76 -10.04
CA PRO A 76 -8.71 6.54 -11.24
C PRO A 76 -7.47 7.24 -11.80
N GLU A 77 -7.48 7.51 -13.11
CA GLU A 77 -6.46 8.34 -13.75
C GLU A 77 -6.40 9.73 -13.08
N GLY A 78 -5.19 10.21 -12.85
CA GLY A 78 -4.93 11.47 -12.12
C GLY A 78 -5.01 11.33 -10.60
N GLY A 79 -5.30 10.14 -10.07
CA GLY A 79 -5.24 9.86 -8.65
C GLY A 79 -3.80 9.86 -8.13
N HIS A 80 -3.64 10.18 -6.85
CA HIS A 80 -2.33 10.36 -6.21
C HIS A 80 -2.24 9.65 -4.87
N ILE A 81 -1.08 9.06 -4.58
CA ILE A 81 -0.79 8.36 -3.33
C ILE A 81 0.32 9.08 -2.58
N THR A 82 0.06 9.41 -1.33
CA THR A 82 1.10 9.79 -0.36
C THR A 82 1.39 8.57 0.51
N THR A 83 2.63 8.12 0.56
CA THR A 83 3.04 6.98 1.40
C THR A 83 4.15 7.37 2.36
N ILE A 84 4.11 6.84 3.58
CA ILE A 84 5.05 7.18 4.66
C ILE A 84 5.88 5.96 5.01
N GLU A 85 7.20 6.14 5.14
CA GLU A 85 8.12 5.10 5.60
C GLU A 85 9.24 5.72 6.43
N ASN A 86 9.64 5.05 7.50
CA ASN A 86 10.73 5.50 8.36
C ASN A 86 11.94 4.55 8.39
N TYR A 87 11.87 3.42 7.70
CA TYR A 87 12.95 2.45 7.72
C TYR A 87 13.94 2.70 6.57
N ASP A 88 15.06 3.32 6.92
CA ASP A 88 16.11 3.77 5.98
C ASP A 88 16.53 2.72 4.94
N LYS A 89 16.51 1.43 5.30
CA LYS A 89 16.91 0.36 4.36
C LYS A 89 15.84 0.05 3.31
N ARG A 90 14.58 0.36 3.56
CA ARG A 90 13.46 0.10 2.64
C ARG A 90 13.17 1.27 1.72
N ILE A 91 13.39 2.49 2.19
CA ILE A 91 13.14 3.72 1.43
C ILE A 91 13.80 3.71 0.03
N PRO A 92 15.11 3.44 -0.12
CA PRO A 92 15.73 3.41 -1.44
C PRO A 92 15.16 2.29 -2.34
N ILE A 93 14.74 1.17 -1.75
CA ILE A 93 14.12 0.07 -2.49
C ILE A 93 12.73 0.49 -3.00
N ALA A 94 11.92 1.13 -2.15
CA ALA A 94 10.61 1.64 -2.54
C ALA A 94 10.73 2.66 -3.69
N ARG A 95 11.63 3.64 -3.57
CA ARG A 95 11.89 4.62 -4.64
C ARG A 95 12.32 3.95 -5.96
N ALA A 96 13.22 2.97 -5.89
CA ALA A 96 13.64 2.21 -7.08
C ALA A 96 12.47 1.43 -7.71
N ASN A 97 11.58 0.88 -6.90
CA ASN A 97 10.38 0.19 -7.35
C ASN A 97 9.36 1.14 -7.98
N PHE A 98 9.15 2.33 -7.42
CA PHE A 98 8.28 3.36 -8.03
C PHE A 98 8.79 3.76 -9.41
N LYS A 99 10.10 3.98 -9.53
CA LYS A 99 10.75 4.28 -10.82
C LYS A 99 10.58 3.13 -11.81
N ARG A 100 10.85 1.90 -11.40
CA ARG A 100 10.69 0.70 -12.24
C ARG A 100 9.27 0.50 -12.73
N ALA A 101 8.28 0.87 -11.89
CA ALA A 101 6.87 0.82 -12.24
C ALA A 101 6.37 2.06 -13.02
N GLY A 102 7.20 3.09 -13.20
CA GLY A 102 6.80 4.35 -13.86
C GLY A 102 5.77 5.14 -13.05
N LYS A 103 5.85 5.08 -11.71
CA LYS A 103 4.87 5.67 -10.79
C LYS A 103 5.43 6.83 -9.95
N GLU A 104 6.60 7.36 -10.29
CA GLU A 104 7.27 8.43 -9.54
C GLU A 104 6.45 9.72 -9.47
N GLU A 105 5.62 10.01 -10.48
CA GLU A 105 4.76 11.19 -10.49
C GLU A 105 3.42 10.96 -9.79
N GLN A 106 3.05 9.70 -9.54
CA GLN A 106 1.78 9.33 -8.94
C GLN A 106 1.91 8.99 -7.45
N ILE A 107 3.11 8.65 -6.99
CA ILE A 107 3.37 8.19 -5.62
C ILE A 107 4.45 9.05 -4.98
N ASP A 108 4.07 9.84 -3.98
CA ASP A 108 4.99 10.58 -3.13
C ASP A 108 5.36 9.79 -1.88
N LEU A 109 6.65 9.49 -1.70
CA LEU A 109 7.15 8.88 -0.48
C LEU A 109 7.73 9.95 0.45
N ILE A 110 7.13 10.05 1.64
CA ILE A 110 7.61 10.91 2.73
C ILE A 110 8.37 10.05 3.73
N GLU A 111 9.60 10.45 4.00
CA GLU A 111 10.48 9.78 4.95
C GLU A 111 10.28 10.39 6.35
N GLY A 112 9.92 9.57 7.33
CA GLY A 112 9.77 10.04 8.71
C GLY A 112 8.87 9.19 9.58
N ASP A 113 8.75 9.59 10.84
CA ASP A 113 7.80 8.99 11.75
C ASP A 113 6.36 9.24 11.28
N ALA A 114 5.56 8.18 11.23
CA ALA A 114 4.23 8.26 10.65
C ALA A 114 3.32 9.25 11.39
N LEU A 115 3.42 9.34 12.72
CA LEU A 115 2.59 10.24 13.51
C LEU A 115 2.96 11.70 13.29
N GLU A 116 4.27 11.99 13.26
CA GLU A 116 4.78 13.34 12.97
C GLU A 116 4.40 13.79 11.57
N VAL A 117 4.64 12.92 10.58
CA VAL A 117 4.29 13.23 9.18
C VAL A 117 2.78 13.44 9.03
N MET A 118 1.95 12.55 9.57
CA MET A 118 0.49 12.71 9.49
C MET A 118 0.01 14.02 10.12
N HIS A 119 0.63 14.45 11.24
CA HIS A 119 0.27 15.70 11.90
C HIS A 119 0.43 16.91 10.97
N ASP A 120 1.46 16.92 10.14
CA ASP A 120 1.78 18.01 9.21
C ASP A 120 1.02 17.92 7.86
N LEU A 121 0.38 16.79 7.59
CA LEU A 121 -0.38 16.61 6.35
C LEU A 121 -1.74 17.32 6.40
N GLU A 122 -2.20 17.78 5.24
CA GLU A 122 -3.52 18.34 5.03
C GLU A 122 -4.43 17.38 4.25
N GLY A 123 -5.61 17.11 4.82
CA GLY A 123 -6.67 16.34 4.17
C GLY A 123 -7.50 17.15 3.16
N PRO A 124 -8.60 16.61 2.65
CA PRO A 124 -9.05 15.26 2.90
C PRO A 124 -8.37 14.20 2.02
N TYR A 125 -8.24 12.99 2.54
CA TYR A 125 -7.93 11.79 1.77
C TYR A 125 -9.19 10.95 1.60
N ASP A 126 -9.38 10.34 0.43
CA ASP A 126 -10.54 9.49 0.12
C ASP A 126 -10.42 8.08 0.69
N LEU A 127 -9.18 7.63 0.89
CA LEU A 127 -8.82 6.35 1.48
C LEU A 127 -7.52 6.50 2.27
N ILE A 128 -7.50 5.92 3.48
CA ILE A 128 -6.29 5.83 4.29
C ILE A 128 -6.02 4.34 4.57
N PHE A 129 -4.87 3.87 4.13
CA PHE A 129 -4.41 2.50 4.32
C PHE A 129 -3.28 2.47 5.34
N VAL A 130 -3.52 1.83 6.50
CA VAL A 130 -2.56 1.74 7.59
C VAL A 130 -2.01 0.32 7.68
N ASP A 131 -0.79 0.11 7.21
CA ASP A 131 -0.06 -1.16 7.31
C ASP A 131 1.29 -0.97 8.02
N ALA A 132 1.23 -0.40 9.20
CA ALA A 132 2.38 -0.10 10.05
C ALA A 132 2.44 -1.03 11.28
N ALA A 133 3.38 -0.77 12.18
CA ALA A 133 3.55 -1.53 13.42
C ALA A 133 2.24 -1.55 14.24
N LYS A 134 1.69 -2.75 14.48
CA LYS A 134 0.37 -2.96 15.09
C LYS A 134 0.16 -2.25 16.44
N GLY A 135 1.21 -2.09 17.24
CA GLY A 135 1.15 -1.41 18.53
C GLY A 135 0.89 0.10 18.44
N GLN A 136 0.97 0.70 17.26
CA GLN A 136 0.84 2.14 17.06
C GLN A 136 -0.55 2.56 16.55
N TYR A 137 -1.41 1.65 16.15
CA TYR A 137 -2.69 1.98 15.50
C TYR A 137 -3.58 2.90 16.33
N ILE A 138 -3.62 2.73 17.65
CA ILE A 138 -4.41 3.59 18.53
C ILE A 138 -3.91 5.03 18.53
N HIS A 139 -2.61 5.24 18.33
CA HIS A 139 -2.00 6.58 18.26
C HIS A 139 -2.25 7.23 16.89
N TYR A 140 -2.36 6.44 15.82
CA TYR A 140 -2.66 6.96 14.49
C TYR A 140 -4.13 7.37 14.30
N LEU A 141 -5.04 6.76 15.06
CA LEU A 141 -6.49 6.93 14.85
C LEU A 141 -6.96 8.40 14.87
N PRO A 142 -6.52 9.27 15.77
CA PRO A 142 -6.94 10.68 15.76
C PRO A 142 -6.54 11.41 14.46
N GLU A 143 -5.32 11.18 13.98
CA GLU A 143 -4.83 11.80 12.74
C GLU A 143 -5.52 11.19 11.51
N VAL A 144 -5.75 9.88 11.49
CA VAL A 144 -6.53 9.23 10.44
C VAL A 144 -7.92 9.83 10.34
N MET A 145 -8.62 10.03 11.47
CA MET A 145 -9.96 10.63 11.48
C MET A 145 -9.96 12.09 11.06
N ARG A 146 -8.90 12.83 11.34
CA ARG A 146 -8.74 14.24 10.91
C ARG A 146 -8.50 14.34 9.40
N LEU A 147 -7.72 13.40 8.85
CA LEU A 147 -7.28 13.42 7.46
C LEU A 147 -8.30 12.77 6.49
N LEU A 148 -9.18 11.90 7.00
CA LEU A 148 -10.18 11.21 6.18
C LEU A 148 -11.35 12.14 5.83
N GLY A 149 -11.73 12.21 4.55
CA GLY A 149 -12.86 12.98 4.02
C GLY A 149 -14.13 12.17 3.78
#